data_e012cd79069bbaf448bd4da0c32c7bf5
#
_entry.id   e012cd79069bbaf448bd4da0c32c7bf5
#
_cell.length_a   1.000
_cell.length_b   1.000
_cell.length_c   1.000
_cell.angle_alpha   90.00
_cell.angle_beta   90.00
_cell.angle_gamma   90.00
#
_symmetry.space_group_name_H-M   'P 1'
#
loop_
_entity.id
_entity.type
_entity.pdbx_description
1 polymer ?
#
loop_
_entity_poly.entity_id
_entity_poly.type
_entity_poly.pdbx_seq_one_letter_code
_entity_poly.pdbx_strand_id
1 'polypeptide(L)'
;MLCGMLLTVVMLHAEDVTTTDGQVFANTTLRRSGSMIMIKVLLPGSTSMMEMGLPIARIAKIGFAEPPELAKAKEAASKGNAQEVIKLTATSMPAQADFKDVPGSWWFPMAQLRLLALASLGKDIETANLAREIGATKAPGSDTLSRGGTLFAALASSDTEAVSVGAKGLPRIGGDLGSALAQLALGRALYLKRDYQGALRAFLTIKIFYPSVALLQPPALMGAATSYVGLEDPKRALQAFTDVVSLWPDSPQAAEAKKRADILSHS
;
A
#
# COMPACT_ATOMS: atom_id res chain seq x y z
N MET A 1 37.67 19.40 1.30
CA MET A 1 36.39 19.74 1.95
C MET A 1 35.62 18.46 2.21
N LEU A 2 35.74 17.87 3.43
CA LEU A 2 34.91 16.74 3.82
C LEU A 2 33.55 17.28 4.23
N CYS A 3 32.53 17.01 3.42
CA CYS A 3 31.13 17.26 3.74
C CYS A 3 30.70 16.18 4.76
N GLY A 4 30.73 16.52 6.03
CA GLY A 4 30.22 15.65 7.09
C GLY A 4 28.71 15.50 6.93
N MET A 5 28.29 14.33 6.48
CA MET A 5 26.88 13.93 6.48
C MET A 5 26.47 13.75 7.96
N LEU A 6 25.81 14.75 8.54
CA LEU A 6 25.15 14.61 9.84
C LEU A 6 24.09 13.52 9.70
N LEU A 7 24.39 12.31 10.15
CA LEU A 7 23.40 11.27 10.38
C LEU A 7 22.47 11.77 11.51
N THR A 8 21.32 12.32 11.14
CA THR A 8 20.26 12.58 12.10
C THR A 8 19.74 11.24 12.60
N VAL A 9 20.13 10.88 13.83
CA VAL A 9 19.61 9.69 14.51
C VAL A 9 18.14 9.99 14.84
N VAL A 10 17.22 9.31 14.16
CA VAL A 10 15.79 9.39 14.47
C VAL A 10 15.56 8.67 15.79
N MET A 11 15.12 9.41 16.80
CA MET A 11 14.66 8.85 18.08
C MET A 11 13.14 8.80 18.07
N LEU A 12 12.58 7.62 18.32
CA LEU A 12 11.16 7.41 18.51
C LEU A 12 10.86 7.08 19.96
N HIS A 13 9.71 7.54 20.43
CA HIS A 13 9.19 7.15 21.75
C HIS A 13 8.24 5.97 21.58
N ALA A 14 8.39 4.95 22.46
CA ALA A 14 7.48 3.82 22.54
C ALA A 14 6.85 3.78 23.94
N GLU A 15 5.57 3.43 23.97
CA GLU A 15 4.84 3.19 25.21
C GLU A 15 5.38 1.96 25.93
N ASP A 16 5.69 0.91 25.15
CA ASP A 16 6.31 -0.31 25.65
C ASP A 16 7.16 -1.02 24.59
N VAL A 17 8.12 -1.83 25.04
CA VAL A 17 8.82 -2.82 24.23
C VAL A 17 8.69 -4.16 24.92
N THR A 18 8.04 -5.12 24.26
CA THR A 18 7.87 -6.49 24.76
C THR A 18 8.84 -7.41 24.03
N THR A 19 9.60 -8.18 24.80
CA THR A 19 10.53 -9.19 24.25
C THR A 19 9.87 -10.55 24.09
N THR A 20 10.49 -11.45 23.33
CA THR A 20 9.99 -12.81 23.08
C THR A 20 9.96 -13.70 24.32
N ASP A 21 10.73 -13.36 25.39
CA ASP A 21 10.70 -14.00 26.71
C ASP A 21 9.73 -13.32 27.69
N GLY A 22 8.95 -12.34 27.23
CA GLY A 22 7.89 -11.71 27.99
C GLY A 22 8.32 -10.53 28.87
N GLN A 23 9.58 -10.08 28.79
CA GLN A 23 9.99 -8.85 29.49
C GLN A 23 9.34 -7.63 28.82
N VAL A 24 8.94 -6.65 29.65
CA VAL A 24 8.33 -5.40 29.20
C VAL A 24 9.13 -4.21 29.70
N PHE A 25 9.51 -3.34 28.77
CA PHE A 25 10.20 -2.06 29.04
C PHE A 25 9.24 -0.94 28.68
N ALA A 26 8.70 -0.25 29.67
CA ALA A 26 7.72 0.81 29.48
C ALA A 26 8.39 2.19 29.29
N ASN A 27 7.69 3.10 28.57
CA ASN A 27 8.05 4.51 28.39
C ASN A 27 9.50 4.72 27.94
N THR A 28 9.93 4.02 26.90
CA THR A 28 11.32 4.04 26.45
C THR A 28 11.52 4.83 25.15
N THR A 29 12.67 5.47 25.05
CA THR A 29 13.13 6.09 23.80
C THR A 29 13.94 5.08 23.02
N LEU A 30 13.65 4.98 21.73
CA LEU A 30 14.23 4.00 20.82
C LEU A 30 15.12 4.66 19.77
N ARG A 31 16.22 4.00 19.45
CA ARG A 31 16.98 4.25 18.22
C ARG A 31 17.48 2.94 17.63
N ARG A 32 17.65 2.91 16.33
CA ARG A 32 18.26 1.77 15.66
C ARG A 32 19.80 1.86 15.67
N SER A 33 20.46 0.71 15.86
CA SER A 33 21.89 0.55 15.69
C SER A 33 22.15 -0.81 15.03
N GLY A 34 22.23 -0.84 13.69
CA GLY A 34 22.36 -2.08 12.92
C GLY A 34 21.19 -3.05 13.14
N SER A 35 21.48 -4.25 13.64
CA SER A 35 20.47 -5.27 13.98
C SER A 35 19.93 -5.16 15.41
N MET A 36 20.27 -4.09 16.12
CA MET A 36 19.84 -3.84 17.49
C MET A 36 18.88 -2.66 17.56
N ILE A 37 17.92 -2.73 18.45
CA ILE A 37 17.15 -1.58 18.93
C ILE A 37 17.72 -1.17 20.27
N MET A 38 18.23 0.04 20.34
CA MET A 38 18.75 0.63 21.57
C MET A 38 17.58 1.25 22.31
N ILE A 39 17.39 0.85 23.58
CA ILE A 39 16.36 1.35 24.48
C ILE A 39 17.01 2.04 25.68
N LYS A 40 16.37 3.09 26.20
CA LYS A 40 16.75 3.72 27.45
C LYS A 40 15.88 3.18 28.57
N VAL A 41 16.49 2.56 29.57
CA VAL A 41 15.80 1.98 30.72
C VAL A 41 16.27 2.63 32.01
N LEU A 42 15.35 2.83 32.94
CA LEU A 42 15.69 3.28 34.27
C LEU A 42 16.24 2.10 35.07
N LEU A 43 17.41 2.26 35.69
CA LEU A 43 17.94 1.22 36.53
C LEU A 43 17.14 1.07 37.83
N PRO A 44 16.82 -0.16 38.28
CA PRO A 44 16.08 -0.38 39.51
C PRO A 44 16.80 0.31 40.70
N GLY A 45 16.05 1.14 41.45
CA GLY A 45 16.57 1.87 42.60
C GLY A 45 17.47 3.05 42.29
N SER A 46 17.56 3.51 41.05
CA SER A 46 18.36 4.65 40.59
C SER A 46 17.53 5.64 39.80
N THR A 47 18.01 6.90 39.73
CA THR A 47 17.51 7.92 38.80
C THR A 47 18.28 7.93 37.49
N SER A 48 19.27 7.05 37.33
CA SER A 48 20.13 6.98 36.16
C SER A 48 19.49 6.14 35.06
N MET A 49 19.52 6.67 33.85
CA MET A 49 19.08 5.95 32.63
C MET A 49 20.29 5.19 32.05
N MET A 50 20.07 3.93 31.70
CA MET A 50 21.05 3.09 30.98
C MET A 50 20.53 2.83 29.57
N GLU A 51 21.42 2.84 28.59
CA GLU A 51 21.11 2.41 27.24
C GLU A 51 21.43 0.93 27.08
N MET A 52 20.45 0.14 26.66
CA MET A 52 20.57 -1.30 26.44
C MET A 52 20.20 -1.64 24.99
N GLY A 53 20.97 -2.53 24.35
CA GLY A 53 20.70 -3.03 23.02
C GLY A 53 19.90 -4.32 23.06
N LEU A 54 18.76 -4.34 22.36
CA LEU A 54 17.94 -5.53 22.14
C LEU A 54 18.08 -5.98 20.68
N PRO A 55 18.52 -7.22 20.41
CA PRO A 55 18.44 -7.77 19.06
C PRO A 55 17.00 -7.77 18.56
N ILE A 56 16.77 -7.38 17.29
CA ILE A 56 15.41 -7.33 16.71
C ILE A 56 14.72 -8.69 16.83
N ALA A 57 15.46 -9.80 16.68
CA ALA A 57 14.92 -11.15 16.82
C ALA A 57 14.37 -11.47 18.24
N ARG A 58 14.76 -10.70 19.26
CA ARG A 58 14.24 -10.82 20.63
C ARG A 58 13.04 -9.91 20.91
N ILE A 59 12.63 -9.09 19.96
CA ILE A 59 11.49 -8.18 20.12
C ILE A 59 10.24 -8.89 19.61
N ALA A 60 9.28 -9.09 20.50
CA ALA A 60 7.96 -9.62 20.15
C ALA A 60 7.05 -8.51 19.60
N LYS A 61 7.11 -7.30 20.21
CA LYS A 61 6.32 -6.14 19.82
C LYS A 61 6.91 -4.86 20.38
N ILE A 62 6.74 -3.77 19.62
CA ILE A 62 6.91 -2.40 20.14
C ILE A 62 5.56 -1.69 20.08
N GLY A 63 5.15 -1.08 21.18
CA GLY A 63 3.95 -0.23 21.30
C GLY A 63 4.28 1.20 20.90
N PHE A 64 4.23 1.51 19.62
CA PHE A 64 4.29 2.90 19.15
C PHE A 64 2.91 3.54 19.18
N ALA A 65 2.82 4.80 19.59
CA ALA A 65 1.61 5.59 19.39
C ALA A 65 1.24 5.63 17.90
N GLU A 66 -0.04 5.42 17.58
CA GLU A 66 -0.50 5.48 16.19
C GLU A 66 -0.31 6.91 15.65
N PRO A 67 0.39 7.08 14.51
CA PRO A 67 0.51 8.39 13.90
C PRO A 67 -0.87 8.95 13.52
N PRO A 68 -1.19 10.21 13.86
CA PRO A 68 -2.50 10.80 13.56
C PRO A 68 -2.79 10.84 12.05
N GLU A 69 -1.76 10.91 11.21
CA GLU A 69 -1.87 10.86 9.76
C GLU A 69 -2.35 9.49 9.27
N LEU A 70 -2.07 8.40 9.99
CA LEU A 70 -2.51 7.06 9.59
C LEU A 70 -4.03 6.93 9.67
N ALA A 71 -4.66 7.45 10.73
CA ALA A 71 -6.12 7.47 10.84
C ALA A 71 -6.76 8.26 9.69
N LYS A 72 -6.21 9.45 9.38
CA LYS A 72 -6.66 10.29 8.25
C LYS A 72 -6.43 9.59 6.90
N ALA A 73 -5.29 8.87 6.74
CA ALA A 73 -5.00 8.12 5.52
C ALA A 73 -5.97 6.94 5.33
N LYS A 74 -6.36 6.25 6.40
CA LYS A 74 -7.41 5.21 6.36
C LYS A 74 -8.76 5.79 5.94
N GLU A 75 -9.13 6.96 6.47
CA GLU A 75 -10.35 7.67 6.06
C GLU A 75 -10.30 8.08 4.58
N ALA A 76 -9.21 8.70 4.13
CA ALA A 76 -9.02 9.06 2.73
C ALA A 76 -9.08 7.81 1.82
N ALA A 77 -8.48 6.70 2.26
CA ALA A 77 -8.52 5.44 1.54
C ALA A 77 -9.93 4.88 1.39
N SER A 78 -10.79 4.97 2.41
CA SER A 78 -12.18 4.53 2.36
C SER A 78 -13.03 5.31 1.34
N LYS A 79 -12.63 6.56 1.05
CA LYS A 79 -13.24 7.44 0.04
C LYS A 79 -12.61 7.29 -1.35
N GLY A 80 -11.63 6.39 -1.53
CA GLY A 80 -10.89 6.23 -2.78
C GLY A 80 -9.91 7.38 -3.09
N ASN A 81 -9.66 8.29 -2.15
CA ASN A 81 -8.79 9.46 -2.34
C ASN A 81 -7.31 9.07 -2.23
N ALA A 82 -6.78 8.46 -3.31
CA ALA A 82 -5.41 7.99 -3.37
C ALA A 82 -4.36 9.10 -3.24
N GLN A 83 -4.65 10.31 -3.72
CA GLN A 83 -3.72 11.45 -3.64
C GLN A 83 -3.50 11.89 -2.20
N GLU A 84 -4.57 12.00 -1.41
CA GLU A 84 -4.46 12.38 -0.01
C GLU A 84 -3.77 11.28 0.82
N VAL A 85 -4.00 10.00 0.51
CA VAL A 85 -3.26 8.88 1.13
C VAL A 85 -1.76 9.01 0.90
N ILE A 86 -1.33 9.30 -0.33
CA ILE A 86 0.10 9.48 -0.64
C ILE A 86 0.69 10.64 0.15
N LYS A 87 -0.01 11.77 0.22
CA LYS A 87 0.43 12.96 0.94
C LYS A 87 0.60 12.67 2.44
N LEU A 88 -0.41 12.08 3.08
CA LEU A 88 -0.40 11.78 4.51
C LEU A 88 0.68 10.75 4.87
N THR A 89 0.81 9.68 4.08
CA THR A 89 1.84 8.66 4.33
C THR A 89 3.26 9.17 4.06
N ALA A 90 3.44 10.14 3.14
CA ALA A 90 4.75 10.75 2.90
C ALA A 90 5.28 11.54 4.10
N THR A 91 4.39 12.07 4.94
CA THR A 91 4.76 12.84 6.13
C THR A 91 5.25 11.93 7.27
N SER A 92 4.58 10.80 7.50
CA SER A 92 4.81 9.97 8.70
C SER A 92 5.71 8.76 8.47
N MET A 93 5.76 8.19 7.25
CA MET A 93 6.60 7.03 6.95
C MET A 93 8.10 7.23 7.20
N PRO A 94 8.72 8.39 6.88
CA PRO A 94 10.15 8.59 7.11
C PRO A 94 10.57 8.40 8.57
N ALA A 95 9.74 8.85 9.52
CA ALA A 95 10.00 8.69 10.94
C ALA A 95 10.02 7.21 11.39
N GLN A 96 9.33 6.34 10.67
CA GLN A 96 9.24 4.90 10.97
C GLN A 96 10.22 4.05 10.12
N ALA A 97 10.98 4.67 9.21
CA ALA A 97 11.80 3.93 8.24
C ALA A 97 12.86 3.01 8.88
N ASP A 98 13.47 3.47 9.97
CA ASP A 98 14.45 2.68 10.71
C ASP A 98 13.85 1.48 11.46
N PHE A 99 12.52 1.42 11.58
CA PHE A 99 11.79 0.38 12.30
C PHE A 99 10.91 -0.49 11.41
N LYS A 100 11.07 -0.42 10.08
CA LYS A 100 10.19 -1.08 9.11
C LYS A 100 10.10 -2.60 9.22
N ASP A 101 11.15 -3.23 9.76
CA ASP A 101 11.27 -4.68 10.00
C ASP A 101 11.05 -5.07 11.47
N VAL A 102 10.62 -4.11 12.31
CA VAL A 102 10.38 -4.33 13.73
C VAL A 102 8.88 -4.57 13.98
N PRO A 103 8.49 -5.64 14.70
CA PRO A 103 7.10 -5.90 15.02
C PRO A 103 6.45 -4.75 15.80
N GLY A 104 5.27 -4.30 15.36
CA GLY A 104 4.55 -3.17 15.96
C GLY A 104 4.84 -1.81 15.33
N SER A 105 5.77 -1.73 14.38
CA SER A 105 6.02 -0.52 13.61
C SER A 105 4.82 -0.14 12.74
N TRP A 106 4.51 1.16 12.68
CA TRP A 106 3.47 1.71 11.80
C TRP A 106 3.91 1.87 10.34
N TRP A 107 5.20 1.62 10.05
CA TRP A 107 5.69 1.71 8.68
C TRP A 107 4.93 0.78 7.73
N PHE A 108 4.74 -0.49 8.11
CA PHE A 108 4.09 -1.47 7.26
C PHE A 108 2.62 -1.15 6.94
N PRO A 109 1.76 -0.80 7.91
CA PRO A 109 0.39 -0.35 7.62
C PRO A 109 0.34 0.88 6.71
N MET A 110 1.23 1.86 6.91
CA MET A 110 1.32 3.03 6.03
C MET A 110 1.80 2.66 4.62
N ALA A 111 2.80 1.77 4.53
CA ALA A 111 3.31 1.29 3.25
C ALA A 111 2.25 0.53 2.44
N GLN A 112 1.39 -0.26 3.10
CA GLN A 112 0.25 -0.93 2.46
C GLN A 112 -0.71 0.08 1.83
N LEU A 113 -1.15 1.08 2.58
CA LEU A 113 -2.04 2.13 2.07
C LEU A 113 -1.41 2.89 0.91
N ARG A 114 -0.13 3.28 1.06
CA ARG A 114 0.62 3.99 0.04
C ARG A 114 0.79 3.16 -1.24
N LEU A 115 1.06 1.86 -1.11
CA LEU A 115 1.18 0.95 -2.25
C LEU A 115 -0.11 0.88 -3.07
N LEU A 116 -1.25 0.70 -2.39
CA LEU A 116 -2.56 0.68 -3.03
C LEU A 116 -2.88 2.03 -3.71
N ALA A 117 -2.54 3.14 -3.06
CA ALA A 117 -2.73 4.47 -3.61
C ALA A 117 -1.87 4.73 -4.86
N LEU A 118 -0.59 4.32 -4.84
CA LEU A 118 0.30 4.41 -6.00
C LEU A 118 -0.24 3.59 -7.19
N ALA A 119 -0.66 2.36 -6.93
CA ALA A 119 -1.25 1.48 -7.94
C ALA A 119 -2.55 2.08 -8.53
N SER A 120 -3.41 2.64 -7.67
CA SER A 120 -4.65 3.34 -8.07
C SER A 120 -4.38 4.51 -9.02
N LEU A 121 -3.30 5.25 -8.80
CA LEU A 121 -2.88 6.38 -9.63
C LEU A 121 -2.10 5.99 -10.89
N GLY A 122 -1.83 4.71 -11.10
CA GLY A 122 -1.01 4.25 -12.24
C GLY A 122 0.48 4.61 -12.11
N LYS A 123 0.97 4.84 -10.90
CA LYS A 123 2.39 5.10 -10.61
C LYS A 123 3.16 3.78 -10.53
N ASP A 124 3.31 3.11 -11.68
CA ASP A 124 3.71 1.71 -11.76
C ASP A 124 5.12 1.45 -11.23
N ILE A 125 6.08 2.33 -11.55
CA ILE A 125 7.48 2.19 -11.09
C ILE A 125 7.55 2.37 -9.57
N GLU A 126 6.90 3.40 -9.03
CA GLU A 126 6.87 3.66 -7.59
C GLU A 126 6.14 2.54 -6.85
N THR A 127 5.07 1.99 -7.43
CA THR A 127 4.34 0.83 -6.90
C THR A 127 5.28 -0.37 -6.78
N ALA A 128 6.01 -0.69 -7.85
CA ALA A 128 6.94 -1.84 -7.86
C ALA A 128 8.13 -1.65 -6.89
N ASN A 129 8.63 -0.43 -6.76
CA ASN A 129 9.73 -0.11 -5.84
C ASN A 129 9.30 -0.30 -4.38
N LEU A 130 8.16 0.28 -4.01
CA LEU A 130 7.61 0.14 -2.65
C LEU A 130 7.24 -1.33 -2.35
N ALA A 131 6.71 -2.06 -3.33
CA ALA A 131 6.40 -3.48 -3.18
C ALA A 131 7.64 -4.33 -2.85
N ARG A 132 8.79 -4.05 -3.49
CA ARG A 132 10.06 -4.72 -3.16
C ARG A 132 10.54 -4.37 -1.75
N GLU A 133 10.41 -3.12 -1.34
CA GLU A 133 10.75 -2.68 0.00
C GLU A 133 9.87 -3.37 1.06
N ILE A 134 8.56 -3.46 0.81
CA ILE A 134 7.61 -4.21 1.65
C ILE A 134 8.04 -5.68 1.79
N GLY A 135 8.38 -6.35 0.70
CA GLY A 135 8.83 -7.75 0.72
C GLY A 135 10.10 -7.97 1.55
N ALA A 136 10.99 -6.99 1.57
CA ALA A 136 12.22 -7.07 2.37
C ALA A 136 11.97 -7.00 3.89
N THR A 137 10.82 -6.50 4.35
CA THR A 137 10.48 -6.42 5.78
C THR A 137 10.17 -7.77 6.41
N LYS A 138 9.77 -8.76 5.60
CA LYS A 138 9.30 -10.09 6.04
C LYS A 138 8.14 -10.04 7.04
N ALA A 139 7.41 -8.92 7.08
CA ALA A 139 6.21 -8.78 7.89
C ALA A 139 5.11 -9.75 7.42
N PRO A 140 4.19 -10.19 8.29
CA PRO A 140 3.07 -11.04 7.87
C PRO A 140 2.30 -10.41 6.71
N GLY A 141 2.10 -11.16 5.61
CA GLY A 141 1.43 -10.69 4.40
C GLY A 141 2.32 -9.86 3.44
N SER A 142 3.58 -9.58 3.79
CA SER A 142 4.49 -8.83 2.90
C SER A 142 4.82 -9.57 1.61
N ASP A 143 4.86 -10.91 1.61
CA ASP A 143 5.20 -11.71 0.43
C ASP A 143 4.16 -11.54 -0.68
N THR A 144 2.89 -11.79 -0.40
CA THR A 144 1.82 -11.67 -1.40
C THR A 144 1.65 -10.23 -1.89
N LEU A 145 1.77 -9.26 -0.97
CA LEU A 145 1.70 -7.85 -1.28
C LEU A 145 2.85 -7.42 -2.19
N SER A 146 4.07 -7.88 -1.89
CA SER A 146 5.25 -7.65 -2.73
C SER A 146 5.08 -8.28 -4.11
N ARG A 147 4.66 -9.55 -4.19
CA ARG A 147 4.45 -10.25 -5.45
C ARG A 147 3.40 -9.58 -6.33
N GLY A 148 2.27 -9.16 -5.75
CA GLY A 148 1.23 -8.43 -6.49
C GLY A 148 1.70 -7.06 -6.96
N GLY A 149 2.40 -6.31 -6.10
CA GLY A 149 2.88 -4.97 -6.42
C GLY A 149 4.06 -4.95 -7.40
N THR A 150 4.92 -5.97 -7.40
CA THR A 150 6.06 -6.03 -8.35
C THR A 150 5.63 -6.27 -9.79
N LEU A 151 4.40 -6.79 -10.04
CA LEU A 151 3.85 -6.91 -11.40
C LEU A 151 3.74 -5.55 -12.12
N PHE A 152 3.66 -4.46 -11.38
CA PHE A 152 3.61 -3.12 -11.97
C PHE A 152 4.95 -2.72 -12.64
N ALA A 153 6.09 -3.34 -12.29
CA ALA A 153 7.33 -3.15 -13.02
C ALA A 153 7.23 -3.71 -14.46
N ALA A 154 6.66 -4.90 -14.60
CA ALA A 154 6.41 -5.50 -15.91
C ALA A 154 5.38 -4.69 -16.71
N LEU A 155 4.34 -4.18 -16.02
CA LEU A 155 3.35 -3.30 -16.65
C LEU A 155 3.97 -2.00 -17.15
N ALA A 156 4.88 -1.38 -16.39
CA ALA A 156 5.59 -0.17 -16.78
C ALA A 156 6.48 -0.36 -18.02
N SER A 157 7.03 -1.56 -18.22
CA SER A 157 7.78 -1.94 -19.41
C SER A 157 6.92 -2.53 -20.53
N SER A 158 5.59 -2.53 -20.36
CA SER A 158 4.62 -3.13 -21.30
C SER A 158 4.81 -4.65 -21.51
N ASP A 159 5.48 -5.32 -20.58
CA ASP A 159 5.63 -6.79 -20.58
C ASP A 159 4.35 -7.45 -20.02
N THR A 160 3.33 -7.46 -20.88
CA THR A 160 2.00 -7.99 -20.53
C THR A 160 2.00 -9.50 -20.30
N GLU A 161 2.98 -10.23 -20.82
CA GLU A 161 3.11 -11.66 -20.59
C GLU A 161 3.62 -11.94 -19.18
N ALA A 162 4.68 -11.25 -18.74
CA ALA A 162 5.18 -11.36 -17.38
C ALA A 162 4.09 -11.02 -16.35
N VAL A 163 3.24 -10.00 -16.61
CA VAL A 163 2.08 -9.70 -15.74
C VAL A 163 1.11 -10.87 -15.71
N SER A 164 0.78 -11.45 -16.88
CA SER A 164 -0.20 -12.53 -16.97
C SER A 164 0.29 -13.81 -16.25
N VAL A 165 1.56 -14.15 -16.40
CA VAL A 165 2.18 -15.31 -15.73
C VAL A 165 2.26 -15.06 -14.23
N GLY A 166 2.75 -13.90 -13.79
CA GLY A 166 2.90 -13.57 -12.38
C GLY A 166 1.56 -13.51 -11.63
N ALA A 167 0.51 -12.97 -12.26
CA ALA A 167 -0.81 -12.89 -11.67
C ALA A 167 -1.47 -14.28 -11.46
N LYS A 168 -1.17 -15.28 -12.32
CA LYS A 168 -1.66 -16.66 -12.14
C LYS A 168 -1.11 -17.35 -10.90
N GLY A 169 0.06 -16.94 -10.43
CA GLY A 169 0.70 -17.48 -9.24
C GLY A 169 0.17 -16.95 -7.90
N LEU A 170 -0.79 -16.02 -7.93
CA LEU A 170 -1.40 -15.46 -6.72
C LEU A 170 -2.82 -16.00 -6.50
N PRO A 171 -3.28 -16.10 -5.24
CA PRO A 171 -4.64 -16.54 -4.94
C PRO A 171 -5.67 -15.64 -5.63
N ARG A 172 -6.74 -16.21 -6.18
CA ARG A 172 -7.80 -15.44 -6.84
C ARG A 172 -8.91 -14.97 -5.90
N ILE A 173 -8.98 -15.58 -4.73
CA ILE A 173 -10.06 -15.37 -3.74
C ILE A 173 -9.41 -15.36 -2.35
N GLY A 174 -9.87 -14.50 -1.44
CA GLY A 174 -9.43 -14.56 -0.05
C GLY A 174 -9.06 -13.24 0.63
N GLY A 175 -9.44 -12.08 0.04
CA GLY A 175 -9.24 -10.78 0.69
C GLY A 175 -7.79 -10.29 0.73
N ASP A 176 -6.87 -10.99 0.09
CA ASP A 176 -5.46 -10.64 0.05
C ASP A 176 -5.19 -9.43 -0.85
N LEU A 177 -4.55 -8.41 -0.29
CA LEU A 177 -4.23 -7.15 -0.97
C LEU A 177 -3.30 -7.34 -2.18
N GLY A 178 -2.34 -8.28 -2.08
CA GLY A 178 -1.43 -8.59 -3.17
C GLY A 178 -2.17 -9.19 -4.37
N SER A 179 -3.15 -10.02 -4.12
CA SER A 179 -4.01 -10.59 -5.15
C SER A 179 -4.91 -9.54 -5.80
N ALA A 180 -5.44 -8.58 -5.03
CA ALA A 180 -6.20 -7.46 -5.58
C ALA A 180 -5.33 -6.58 -6.49
N LEU A 181 -4.09 -6.29 -6.09
CA LEU A 181 -3.11 -5.59 -6.93
C LEU A 181 -2.80 -6.35 -8.22
N ALA A 182 -2.61 -7.68 -8.13
CA ALA A 182 -2.37 -8.51 -9.29
C ALA A 182 -3.53 -8.50 -10.29
N GLN A 183 -4.78 -8.48 -9.81
CA GLN A 183 -5.95 -8.35 -10.69
C GLN A 183 -6.01 -6.97 -11.38
N LEU A 184 -5.62 -5.89 -10.67
CA LEU A 184 -5.53 -4.57 -11.30
C LEU A 184 -4.45 -4.54 -12.39
N ALA A 185 -3.26 -5.06 -12.11
CA ALA A 185 -2.18 -5.15 -13.10
C ALA A 185 -2.58 -6.02 -14.29
N LEU A 186 -3.19 -7.19 -14.04
CA LEU A 186 -3.67 -8.11 -15.07
C LEU A 186 -4.74 -7.45 -15.97
N GLY A 187 -5.72 -6.78 -15.37
CA GLY A 187 -6.74 -6.07 -16.13
C GLY A 187 -6.16 -5.02 -17.06
N ARG A 188 -5.18 -4.24 -16.58
CA ARG A 188 -4.47 -3.24 -17.38
C ARG A 188 -3.64 -3.88 -18.49
N ALA A 189 -2.92 -4.98 -18.22
CA ALA A 189 -2.13 -5.71 -19.22
C ALA A 189 -3.01 -6.29 -20.33
N LEU A 190 -4.15 -6.91 -19.98
CA LEU A 190 -5.09 -7.46 -20.93
C LEU A 190 -5.75 -6.37 -21.79
N TYR A 191 -6.08 -5.22 -21.18
CA TYR A 191 -6.57 -4.07 -21.91
C TYR A 191 -5.56 -3.56 -22.96
N LEU A 192 -4.28 -3.48 -22.62
CA LEU A 192 -3.22 -3.12 -23.56
C LEU A 192 -3.11 -4.11 -24.73
N LYS A 193 -3.37 -5.40 -24.49
CA LYS A 193 -3.46 -6.44 -25.52
C LYS A 193 -4.78 -6.40 -26.33
N ARG A 194 -5.69 -5.50 -26.04
CA ARG A 194 -7.06 -5.45 -26.57
C ARG A 194 -7.92 -6.68 -26.25
N ASP A 195 -7.51 -7.48 -25.26
CA ASP A 195 -8.38 -8.51 -24.69
C ASP A 195 -9.34 -7.84 -23.69
N TYR A 196 -10.32 -7.11 -24.24
CA TYR A 196 -11.28 -6.34 -23.44
C TYR A 196 -12.15 -7.24 -22.56
N GLN A 197 -12.45 -8.46 -23.03
CA GLN A 197 -13.23 -9.41 -22.24
C GLN A 197 -12.42 -9.96 -21.05
N GLY A 198 -11.15 -10.29 -21.28
CA GLY A 198 -10.23 -10.69 -20.19
C GLY A 198 -10.00 -9.56 -19.22
N ALA A 199 -9.75 -8.34 -19.70
CA ALA A 199 -9.58 -7.14 -18.88
C ALA A 199 -10.80 -6.88 -18.00
N LEU A 200 -11.99 -6.91 -18.58
CA LEU A 200 -13.26 -6.75 -17.86
C LEU A 200 -13.39 -7.75 -16.71
N ARG A 201 -13.11 -9.04 -16.96
CA ARG A 201 -13.15 -10.09 -15.91
C ARG A 201 -12.16 -9.77 -14.77
N ALA A 202 -10.94 -9.36 -15.10
CA ALA A 202 -9.94 -9.03 -14.09
C ALA A 202 -10.37 -7.83 -13.23
N PHE A 203 -10.86 -6.76 -13.83
CA PHE A 203 -11.34 -5.59 -13.10
C PHE A 203 -12.58 -5.90 -12.25
N LEU A 204 -13.56 -6.64 -12.77
CA LEU A 204 -14.74 -7.03 -12.01
C LEU A 204 -14.42 -8.00 -10.88
N THR A 205 -13.36 -8.79 -10.99
CA THR A 205 -12.84 -9.61 -9.88
C THR A 205 -12.51 -8.75 -8.66
N ILE A 206 -11.94 -7.54 -8.86
CA ILE A 206 -11.68 -6.62 -7.75
C ILE A 206 -12.97 -6.16 -7.08
N LYS A 207 -13.96 -5.75 -7.86
CA LYS A 207 -15.26 -5.29 -7.35
C LYS A 207 -15.97 -6.37 -6.53
N ILE A 208 -15.92 -7.63 -6.99
CA ILE A 208 -16.70 -8.73 -6.42
C ILE A 208 -15.99 -9.39 -5.23
N PHE A 209 -14.69 -9.67 -5.37
CA PHE A 209 -13.96 -10.47 -4.39
C PHE A 209 -13.11 -9.66 -3.42
N TYR A 210 -12.86 -8.36 -3.71
CA TYR A 210 -12.06 -7.47 -2.86
C TYR A 210 -12.79 -6.15 -2.56
N PRO A 211 -14.08 -6.18 -2.16
CA PRO A 211 -14.87 -4.95 -1.97
C PRO A 211 -14.31 -4.05 -0.86
N SER A 212 -13.61 -4.62 0.12
CA SER A 212 -12.96 -3.87 1.22
C SER A 212 -11.73 -3.07 0.80
N VAL A 213 -11.16 -3.34 -0.40
CA VAL A 213 -9.99 -2.62 -0.90
C VAL A 213 -10.43 -1.36 -1.64
N ALA A 214 -10.93 -0.37 -0.89
CA ALA A 214 -11.61 0.82 -1.42
C ALA A 214 -10.75 1.60 -2.42
N LEU A 215 -9.43 1.72 -2.18
CA LEU A 215 -8.50 2.43 -3.10
C LEU A 215 -8.41 1.82 -4.50
N LEU A 216 -8.69 0.53 -4.65
CA LEU A 216 -8.64 -0.13 -5.95
C LEU A 216 -9.99 -0.18 -6.67
N GLN A 217 -11.10 0.17 -5.99
CA GLN A 217 -12.43 0.14 -6.58
C GLN A 217 -12.58 1.16 -7.73
N PRO A 218 -12.22 2.46 -7.54
CA PRO A 218 -12.34 3.44 -8.62
C PRO A 218 -11.55 3.07 -9.88
N PRO A 219 -10.23 2.74 -9.82
CA PRO A 219 -9.50 2.36 -11.02
C PRO A 219 -9.98 1.05 -11.65
N ALA A 220 -10.44 0.09 -10.84
CA ALA A 220 -11.01 -1.15 -11.37
C ALA A 220 -12.31 -0.90 -12.13
N LEU A 221 -13.21 -0.09 -11.57
CA LEU A 221 -14.46 0.23 -12.23
C LEU A 221 -14.24 1.10 -13.47
N MET A 222 -13.28 2.03 -13.41
CA MET A 222 -12.84 2.80 -14.58
C MET A 222 -12.29 1.88 -15.68
N GLY A 223 -11.48 0.89 -15.32
CA GLY A 223 -10.96 -0.13 -16.24
C GLY A 223 -12.07 -1.02 -16.83
N ALA A 224 -13.05 -1.39 -16.02
CA ALA A 224 -14.23 -2.12 -16.51
C ALA A 224 -15.06 -1.27 -17.50
N ALA A 225 -15.28 0.02 -17.19
CA ALA A 225 -15.99 0.93 -18.08
C ALA A 225 -15.30 1.08 -19.43
N THR A 226 -13.97 1.28 -19.43
CA THR A 226 -13.20 1.36 -20.68
C THR A 226 -13.19 0.04 -21.45
N SER A 227 -13.22 -1.11 -20.75
CA SER A 227 -13.34 -2.42 -21.37
C SER A 227 -14.71 -2.61 -22.04
N TYR A 228 -15.79 -2.11 -21.44
CA TYR A 228 -17.10 -2.10 -22.09
C TYR A 228 -17.14 -1.25 -23.35
N VAL A 229 -16.44 -0.09 -23.37
CA VAL A 229 -16.26 0.69 -24.60
C VAL A 229 -15.57 -0.14 -25.68
N GLY A 230 -14.47 -0.84 -25.33
CA GLY A 230 -13.77 -1.72 -26.27
C GLY A 230 -14.59 -2.92 -26.76
N LEU A 231 -15.63 -3.32 -26.01
CA LEU A 231 -16.60 -4.36 -26.38
C LEU A 231 -17.84 -3.82 -27.09
N GLU A 232 -17.84 -2.53 -27.45
CA GLU A 232 -18.96 -1.86 -28.12
C GLU A 232 -20.27 -1.92 -27.30
N ASP A 233 -20.16 -1.88 -25.96
CA ASP A 233 -21.31 -1.83 -25.04
C ASP A 233 -21.39 -0.47 -24.33
N PRO A 234 -21.86 0.58 -25.03
CA PRO A 234 -21.90 1.93 -24.49
C PRO A 234 -22.83 2.06 -23.28
N LYS A 235 -23.88 1.25 -23.21
CA LYS A 235 -24.84 1.29 -22.10
C LYS A 235 -24.21 0.89 -20.79
N ARG A 236 -23.49 -0.24 -20.76
CA ARG A 236 -22.76 -0.69 -19.53
C ARG A 236 -21.54 0.19 -19.25
N ALA A 237 -20.89 0.72 -20.28
CA ALA A 237 -19.81 1.67 -20.11
C ALA A 237 -20.29 2.95 -19.41
N LEU A 238 -21.39 3.56 -19.88
CA LEU A 238 -22.00 4.75 -19.28
C LEU A 238 -22.38 4.51 -17.82
N GLN A 239 -23.04 3.39 -17.53
CA GLN A 239 -23.39 3.04 -16.15
C GLN A 239 -22.15 2.94 -15.27
N ALA A 240 -21.09 2.25 -15.73
CA ALA A 240 -19.88 2.07 -14.94
C ALA A 240 -19.11 3.39 -14.70
N PHE A 241 -19.06 4.30 -15.69
CA PHE A 241 -18.50 5.64 -15.49
C PHE A 241 -19.32 6.46 -14.49
N THR A 242 -20.64 6.41 -14.58
CA THR A 242 -21.54 7.09 -13.64
C THR A 242 -21.38 6.56 -12.22
N ASP A 243 -21.22 5.24 -12.07
CA ASP A 243 -20.95 4.61 -10.77
C ASP A 243 -19.61 5.10 -10.15
N VAL A 244 -18.55 5.30 -10.95
CA VAL A 244 -17.28 5.88 -10.44
C VAL A 244 -17.53 7.25 -9.84
N VAL A 245 -18.26 8.12 -10.54
CA VAL A 245 -18.54 9.49 -10.11
C VAL A 245 -19.39 9.51 -8.84
N SER A 246 -20.42 8.66 -8.77
CA SER A 246 -21.37 8.66 -7.66
C SER A 246 -20.85 8.01 -6.40
N LEU A 247 -20.12 6.90 -6.53
CA LEU A 247 -19.64 6.12 -5.39
C LEU A 247 -18.31 6.65 -4.81
N TRP A 248 -17.47 7.25 -5.67
CA TRP A 248 -16.13 7.76 -5.26
C TRP A 248 -15.87 9.16 -5.84
N PRO A 249 -16.66 10.18 -5.46
CA PRO A 249 -16.51 11.54 -6.00
C PRO A 249 -15.13 12.15 -5.68
N ASP A 250 -14.50 11.75 -4.58
CA ASP A 250 -13.18 12.21 -4.14
C ASP A 250 -12.03 11.45 -4.80
N SER A 251 -12.31 10.41 -5.62
CA SER A 251 -11.28 9.66 -6.31
C SER A 251 -10.68 10.44 -7.47
N PRO A 252 -9.38 10.25 -7.76
CA PRO A 252 -8.73 10.87 -8.92
C PRO A 252 -9.39 10.47 -10.27
N GLN A 253 -10.09 9.35 -10.30
CA GLN A 253 -10.78 8.83 -11.49
C GLN A 253 -12.11 9.52 -11.77
N ALA A 254 -12.73 10.17 -10.78
CA ALA A 254 -14.09 10.73 -10.90
C ALA A 254 -14.20 11.78 -12.00
N ALA A 255 -13.24 12.68 -12.14
CA ALA A 255 -13.25 13.74 -13.14
C ALA A 255 -13.21 13.17 -14.58
N GLU A 256 -12.33 12.20 -14.84
CA GLU A 256 -12.22 11.55 -16.15
C GLU A 256 -13.44 10.67 -16.43
N ALA A 257 -13.97 9.96 -15.42
CA ALA A 257 -15.19 9.17 -15.54
C ALA A 257 -16.39 10.04 -15.95
N LYS A 258 -16.54 11.21 -15.31
CA LYS A 258 -17.60 12.17 -15.67
C LYS A 258 -17.49 12.61 -17.12
N LYS A 259 -16.30 13.03 -17.55
CA LYS A 259 -16.06 13.45 -18.94
C LYS A 259 -16.45 12.35 -19.94
N ARG A 260 -16.09 11.09 -19.66
CA ARG A 260 -16.41 9.96 -20.53
C ARG A 260 -17.88 9.60 -20.51
N ALA A 261 -18.55 9.70 -19.36
CA ALA A 261 -19.99 9.51 -19.25
C ALA A 261 -20.75 10.56 -20.07
N ASP A 262 -20.33 11.84 -19.98
CA ASP A 262 -20.94 12.94 -20.75
C ASP A 262 -20.83 12.68 -22.27
N ILE A 263 -19.67 12.23 -22.75
CA ILE A 263 -19.48 11.89 -24.19
C ILE A 263 -20.45 10.77 -24.61
N LEU A 264 -20.53 9.69 -23.83
CA LEU A 264 -21.39 8.54 -24.19
C LEU A 264 -22.87 8.84 -24.09
N SER A 265 -23.29 9.80 -23.26
CA SER A 265 -24.70 10.19 -23.14
C SER A 265 -25.23 11.01 -24.34
N HIS A 266 -24.32 11.56 -25.18
CA HIS A 266 -24.65 12.38 -26.34
C HIS A 266 -24.36 11.66 -27.68
N SER A 267 -23.90 10.39 -27.61
CA SER A 267 -23.65 9.53 -28.78
C SER A 267 -24.82 8.63 -29.05
#